data_6cfa9ea91a6c6f60dfc83dad55493aa0
#
_entry.id   6cfa9ea91a6c6f60dfc83dad55493aa0
#
_cell.length_a   1.000
_cell.length_b   1.000
_cell.length_c   1.000
_cell.angle_alpha   90.00
_cell.angle_beta   90.00
_cell.angle_gamma   90.00
#
_symmetry.space_group_name_H-M   'P 1'
#
loop_
_entity.id
_entity.type
_entity.pdbx_description
1 polymer ?
#
loop_
_entity_poly.entity_id
_entity_poly.type
_entity_poly.pdbx_seq_one_letter_code
_entity_poly.pdbx_strand_id
1 'polypeptide(L)'
;AFFRTAPGFTTAMYSFFSVAEFAGRTIGGAVRYRYSLPERKRFGFLFGVYQTYELMDACLLWLPYPLMLVNRAVCGFLGIQSATIRQAAVQRYIPDRLRARLNAYESMLCTAAGAVLSLAIGALGEVLDYRLCMTICGLIVMAVCWLTVFLRRRQVQLVLTDRPGETQPDTPQ
;
A
#
# COMPACT_ATOMS: atom_id res chain seq x y z
N ALA A 1 -14.84 7.28 -11.71
CA ALA A 1 -16.21 7.81 -11.60
C ALA A 1 -16.17 9.27 -11.13
N PHE A 2 -15.61 9.60 -9.94
CA PHE A 2 -15.63 10.96 -9.35
C PHE A 2 -15.22 12.08 -10.32
N PHE A 3 -14.09 11.96 -11.01
CA PHE A 3 -13.61 12.98 -11.96
C PHE A 3 -14.48 13.16 -13.20
N ARG A 4 -15.44 12.28 -13.44
CA ARG A 4 -16.40 12.38 -14.56
C ARG A 4 -17.73 12.99 -14.14
N THR A 5 -18.06 12.93 -12.85
CA THR A 5 -19.36 13.38 -12.32
C THR A 5 -19.26 14.67 -11.51
N ALA A 6 -18.09 14.97 -10.94
CA ALA A 6 -17.89 16.18 -10.14
C ALA A 6 -17.73 17.43 -11.05
N PRO A 7 -18.47 18.52 -10.80
CA PRO A 7 -18.36 19.75 -11.58
C PRO A 7 -16.96 20.36 -11.43
N GLY A 8 -16.37 20.78 -12.54
CA GLY A 8 -15.03 21.39 -12.56
C GLY A 8 -13.85 20.42 -12.70
N PHE A 9 -14.08 19.12 -12.75
CA PHE A 9 -13.03 18.13 -13.00
C PHE A 9 -13.09 17.60 -14.43
N THR A 10 -11.92 17.37 -15.04
CA THR A 10 -11.77 16.84 -16.40
C THR A 10 -11.01 15.52 -16.40
N THR A 11 -11.16 14.75 -17.49
CA THR A 11 -10.39 13.51 -17.69
C THR A 11 -8.88 13.78 -17.74
N ALA A 12 -8.47 14.95 -18.27
CA ALA A 12 -7.06 15.36 -18.26
C ALA A 12 -6.52 15.55 -16.83
N MET A 13 -7.31 16.10 -15.92
CA MET A 13 -6.92 16.25 -14.51
C MET A 13 -6.66 14.90 -13.84
N TYR A 14 -7.42 13.85 -14.21
CA TYR A 14 -7.16 12.49 -13.76
C TYR A 14 -5.81 11.95 -14.27
N SER A 15 -5.43 12.29 -15.50
CA SER A 15 -4.12 11.87 -16.04
C SER A 15 -2.97 12.51 -15.27
N PHE A 16 -3.06 13.81 -14.93
CA PHE A 16 -2.06 14.47 -14.07
C PHE A 16 -1.96 13.85 -12.68
N PHE A 17 -3.05 13.35 -12.14
CA PHE A 17 -3.10 12.62 -10.89
C PHE A 17 -2.21 11.35 -10.91
N SER A 18 -2.31 10.58 -11.99
CA SER A 18 -1.47 9.39 -12.21
C SER A 18 0.00 9.76 -12.42
N VAL A 19 0.27 10.86 -13.13
CA VAL A 19 1.63 11.38 -13.32
C VAL A 19 2.25 11.82 -12.00
N ALA A 20 1.51 12.50 -11.15
CA ALA A 20 1.98 12.92 -9.82
C ALA A 20 2.34 11.71 -8.94
N GLU A 21 1.51 10.68 -8.94
CA GLU A 21 1.78 9.44 -8.22
C GLU A 21 3.05 8.74 -8.76
N PHE A 22 3.19 8.65 -10.08
CA PHE A 22 4.36 8.06 -10.72
C PHE A 22 5.64 8.83 -10.39
N ALA A 23 5.61 10.15 -10.43
CA ALA A 23 6.73 11.01 -10.05
C ALA A 23 7.13 10.77 -8.58
N GLY A 24 6.16 10.69 -7.68
CA GLY A 24 6.39 10.34 -6.28
C GLY A 24 7.06 8.98 -6.12
N ARG A 25 6.60 7.95 -6.84
CA ARG A 25 7.20 6.60 -6.83
C ARG A 25 8.64 6.61 -7.35
N THR A 26 8.92 7.36 -8.41
CA THR A 26 10.26 7.46 -9.00
C THR A 26 11.23 8.11 -8.02
N ILE A 27 10.85 9.24 -7.42
CA ILE A 27 11.67 9.94 -6.41
C ILE A 27 11.86 9.04 -5.18
N GLY A 28 10.78 8.40 -4.70
CA GLY A 28 10.84 7.47 -3.58
C GLY A 28 11.78 6.29 -3.82
N GLY A 29 11.75 5.71 -5.01
CA GLY A 29 12.66 4.65 -5.43
C GLY A 29 14.12 5.09 -5.44
N ALA A 30 14.42 6.27 -6.00
CA ALA A 30 15.75 6.84 -6.02
C ALA A 30 16.31 7.11 -4.61
N VAL A 31 15.48 7.68 -3.73
CA VAL A 31 15.84 7.90 -2.32
C VAL A 31 16.10 6.57 -1.61
N ARG A 32 15.27 5.54 -1.87
CA ARG A 32 15.45 4.22 -1.28
C ARG A 32 16.73 3.53 -1.73
N TYR A 33 17.11 3.71 -2.98
CA TYR A 33 18.37 3.19 -3.51
C TYR A 33 19.58 3.79 -2.78
N ARG A 34 19.52 5.10 -2.47
CA ARG A 34 20.63 5.81 -1.81
C ARG A 34 20.69 5.61 -0.30
N TYR A 35 19.53 5.41 0.35
CA TYR A 35 19.44 5.30 1.81
C TYR A 35 18.77 3.98 2.22
N SER A 36 19.53 3.10 2.88
CA SER A 36 18.99 1.86 3.45
C SER A 36 18.51 2.10 4.88
N LEU A 37 17.28 1.65 5.20
CA LEU A 37 16.75 1.72 6.56
C LEU A 37 17.34 0.59 7.42
N PRO A 38 17.83 0.88 8.65
CA PRO A 38 18.27 -0.14 9.60
C PRO A 38 17.11 -1.06 9.98
N GLU A 39 17.39 -2.37 10.14
CA GLU A 39 16.39 -3.42 10.35
C GLU A 39 15.45 -3.16 11.52
N ARG A 40 15.99 -2.68 12.63
CA ARG A 40 15.25 -2.35 13.85
C ARG A 40 14.11 -1.33 13.64
N LYS A 41 14.24 -0.43 12.67
CA LYS A 41 13.26 0.64 12.41
C LYS A 41 12.26 0.27 11.31
N ARG A 42 12.46 -0.85 10.60
CA ARG A 42 11.61 -1.24 9.45
C ARG A 42 10.16 -1.46 9.83
N PHE A 43 9.89 -2.13 10.95
CA PHE A 43 8.51 -2.39 11.40
C PHE A 43 7.75 -1.10 11.71
N GLY A 44 8.32 -0.23 12.55
CA GLY A 44 7.68 1.03 12.91
C GLY A 44 7.49 1.95 11.70
N PHE A 45 8.47 1.99 10.80
CA PHE A 45 8.38 2.75 9.55
C PHE A 45 7.26 2.21 8.65
N LEU A 46 7.21 0.89 8.41
CA LEU A 46 6.15 0.27 7.60
C LEU A 46 4.76 0.55 8.16
N PHE A 47 4.58 0.34 9.47
CA PHE A 47 3.31 0.58 10.12
C PHE A 47 2.89 2.06 9.99
N GLY A 48 3.82 2.99 10.27
CA GLY A 48 3.56 4.42 10.12
C GLY A 48 3.21 4.81 8.68
N VAL A 49 3.92 4.29 7.69
CA VAL A 49 3.65 4.54 6.27
C VAL A 49 2.26 4.04 5.87
N TYR A 50 1.86 2.82 6.29
CA TYR A 50 0.54 2.31 5.96
C TYR A 50 -0.57 3.16 6.57
N GLN A 51 -0.45 3.55 7.85
CA GLN A 51 -1.46 4.41 8.49
C GLN A 51 -1.55 5.79 7.83
N THR A 52 -0.40 6.38 7.49
CA THR A 52 -0.35 7.67 6.81
C THR A 52 -0.97 7.57 5.41
N TYR A 53 -0.67 6.52 4.67
CA TYR A 53 -1.19 6.27 3.33
C TYR A 53 -2.72 6.17 3.33
N GLU A 54 -3.29 5.36 4.21
CA GLU A 54 -4.74 5.17 4.33
C GLU A 54 -5.45 6.46 4.77
N LEU A 55 -4.86 7.21 5.70
CA LEU A 55 -5.39 8.50 6.13
C LEU A 55 -5.38 9.52 4.97
N MET A 56 -4.29 9.56 4.21
CA MET A 56 -4.17 10.45 3.05
C MET A 56 -5.16 10.09 1.95
N ASP A 57 -5.42 8.80 1.72
CA ASP A 57 -6.43 8.34 0.77
C ASP A 57 -7.87 8.65 1.25
N ALA A 58 -8.16 8.49 2.53
CA ALA A 58 -9.47 8.85 3.09
C ALA A 58 -9.77 10.36 2.97
N CYS A 59 -8.75 11.21 3.13
CA CYS A 59 -8.90 12.66 3.01
C CYS A 59 -8.82 13.19 1.59
N LEU A 60 -8.42 12.38 0.61
CA LEU A 60 -8.07 12.78 -0.74
C LEU A 60 -9.15 13.64 -1.42
N LEU A 61 -10.40 13.16 -1.42
CA LEU A 61 -11.51 13.82 -2.12
C LEU A 61 -12.05 15.09 -1.42
N TRP A 62 -11.54 15.38 -0.23
CA TRP A 62 -11.88 16.62 0.51
C TRP A 62 -10.90 17.75 0.22
N LEU A 63 -9.76 17.47 -0.42
CA LEU A 63 -8.73 18.44 -0.72
C LEU A 63 -9.02 19.18 -2.04
N PRO A 64 -8.60 20.44 -2.19
CA PRO A 64 -8.60 21.14 -3.47
C PRO A 64 -7.59 20.46 -4.42
N TYR A 65 -7.85 20.57 -5.73
CA TYR A 65 -7.09 19.84 -6.76
C TYR A 65 -5.55 19.94 -6.66
N PRO A 66 -4.93 21.10 -6.43
CA PRO A 66 -3.48 21.17 -6.28
C PRO A 66 -2.95 20.34 -5.09
N LEU A 67 -3.68 20.34 -3.96
CA LEU A 67 -3.32 19.52 -2.81
C LEU A 67 -3.56 18.02 -3.06
N MET A 68 -4.54 17.66 -3.87
CA MET A 68 -4.75 16.27 -4.30
C MET A 68 -3.54 15.74 -5.09
N LEU A 69 -2.93 16.56 -5.95
CA LEU A 69 -1.72 16.17 -6.69
C LEU A 69 -0.52 15.96 -5.74
N VAL A 70 -0.33 16.87 -4.79
CA VAL A 70 0.74 16.73 -3.77
C VAL A 70 0.49 15.49 -2.93
N ASN A 71 -0.74 15.28 -2.47
CA ASN A 71 -1.14 14.08 -1.72
C ASN A 71 -0.78 12.81 -2.52
N ARG A 72 -1.11 12.74 -3.82
CA ARG A 72 -0.79 11.58 -4.66
C ARG A 72 0.72 11.38 -4.85
N ALA A 73 1.48 12.43 -5.02
CA ALA A 73 2.94 12.34 -5.10
C ALA A 73 3.53 11.78 -3.80
N VAL A 74 3.06 12.26 -2.64
CA VAL A 74 3.49 11.74 -1.33
C VAL A 74 3.06 10.29 -1.12
N CYS A 75 1.82 9.93 -1.50
CA CYS A 75 1.36 8.55 -1.46
C CYS A 75 2.22 7.63 -2.35
N GLY A 76 2.55 8.08 -3.56
CA GLY A 76 3.46 7.36 -4.45
C GLY A 76 4.84 7.14 -3.84
N PHE A 77 5.41 8.19 -3.23
CA PHE A 77 6.69 8.13 -2.53
C PHE A 77 6.67 7.14 -1.36
N LEU A 78 5.69 7.22 -0.49
CA LEU A 78 5.54 6.33 0.67
C LEU A 78 5.23 4.89 0.24
N GLY A 79 4.39 4.73 -0.78
CA GLY A 79 3.99 3.43 -1.31
C GLY A 79 5.17 2.60 -1.82
N ILE A 80 6.07 3.19 -2.61
CA ILE A 80 7.26 2.47 -3.10
C ILE A 80 8.24 2.11 -1.97
N GLN A 81 8.36 2.98 -0.95
CA GLN A 81 9.20 2.71 0.22
C GLN A 81 8.72 1.47 0.97
N SER A 82 7.42 1.39 1.26
CA SER A 82 6.83 0.25 1.97
C SER A 82 6.84 -1.03 1.13
N ALA A 83 6.50 -0.93 -0.15
CA ALA A 83 6.48 -2.08 -1.06
C ALA A 83 7.86 -2.73 -1.18
N THR A 84 8.92 -1.93 -1.33
CA THR A 84 10.30 -2.44 -1.45
C THR A 84 10.74 -3.17 -0.19
N ILE A 85 10.46 -2.62 1.01
CA ILE A 85 10.82 -3.28 2.28
C ILE A 85 10.05 -4.59 2.44
N ARG A 86 8.75 -4.57 2.20
CA ARG A 86 7.88 -5.75 2.30
C ARG A 86 8.31 -6.85 1.35
N GLN A 87 8.49 -6.53 0.07
CA GLN A 87 8.93 -7.48 -0.94
C GLN A 87 10.29 -8.10 -0.61
N ALA A 88 11.26 -7.29 -0.21
CA ALA A 88 12.58 -7.78 0.18
C ALA A 88 12.52 -8.73 1.38
N ALA A 89 11.70 -8.42 2.40
CA ALA A 89 11.51 -9.27 3.56
C ALA A 89 10.83 -10.60 3.21
N VAL A 90 9.75 -10.56 2.45
CA VAL A 90 8.99 -11.74 2.03
C VAL A 90 9.86 -12.65 1.13
N GLN A 91 10.59 -12.07 0.18
CA GLN A 91 11.46 -12.85 -0.71
C GLN A 91 12.64 -13.52 0.00
N ARG A 92 13.12 -12.96 1.11
CA ARG A 92 14.16 -13.61 1.95
C ARG A 92 13.63 -14.82 2.70
N TYR A 93 12.36 -14.77 3.11
CA TYR A 93 11.74 -15.83 3.92
C TYR A 93 11.26 -17.01 3.08
N ILE A 94 10.93 -16.80 1.80
CA ILE A 94 10.38 -17.83 0.92
C ILE A 94 11.51 -18.61 0.23
N PRO A 95 11.53 -19.96 0.32
CA PRO A 95 12.43 -20.80 -0.48
C PRO A 95 12.28 -20.58 -1.99
N ASP A 96 13.38 -20.60 -2.73
CA ASP A 96 13.40 -20.25 -4.15
C ASP A 96 12.40 -21.06 -5.00
N ARG A 97 12.24 -22.35 -4.70
CA ARG A 97 11.31 -23.25 -5.42
C ARG A 97 9.83 -22.88 -5.26
N LEU A 98 9.46 -22.18 -4.21
CA LEU A 98 8.07 -21.79 -3.94
C LEU A 98 7.79 -20.32 -4.25
N ARG A 99 8.83 -19.51 -4.49
CA ARG A 99 8.75 -18.07 -4.68
C ARG A 99 7.80 -17.67 -5.82
N ALA A 100 7.95 -18.32 -6.99
CA ALA A 100 7.10 -18.05 -8.15
C ALA A 100 5.62 -18.37 -7.88
N ARG A 101 5.33 -19.48 -7.22
CA ARG A 101 3.95 -19.89 -6.90
C ARG A 101 3.31 -18.92 -5.89
N LEU A 102 4.02 -18.57 -4.83
CA LEU A 102 3.51 -17.66 -3.80
C LEU A 102 3.28 -16.24 -4.35
N ASN A 103 4.19 -15.73 -5.17
CA ASN A 103 4.00 -14.44 -5.85
C ASN A 103 2.79 -14.47 -6.79
N ALA A 104 2.58 -15.57 -7.52
CA ALA A 104 1.42 -15.74 -8.40
C ALA A 104 0.11 -15.74 -7.58
N TYR A 105 0.06 -16.47 -6.45
CA TYR A 105 -1.10 -16.48 -5.56
C TYR A 105 -1.37 -15.10 -4.94
N GLU A 106 -0.32 -14.40 -4.46
CA GLU A 106 -0.45 -13.03 -3.93
C GLU A 106 -1.04 -12.10 -5.00
N SER A 107 -0.49 -12.12 -6.22
CA SER A 107 -0.95 -11.29 -7.33
C SER A 107 -2.39 -11.60 -7.71
N MET A 108 -2.76 -12.88 -7.79
CA MET A 108 -4.12 -13.32 -8.09
C MET A 108 -5.13 -12.87 -7.02
N LEU A 109 -4.79 -13.04 -5.74
CA LEU A 109 -5.63 -12.61 -4.62
C LEU A 109 -5.79 -11.09 -4.59
N CYS A 110 -4.71 -10.32 -4.79
CA CYS A 110 -4.76 -8.86 -4.85
C CYS A 110 -5.63 -8.38 -6.01
N THR A 111 -5.50 -9.01 -7.20
CA THR A 111 -6.30 -8.65 -8.37
C THR A 111 -7.77 -8.99 -8.16
N ALA A 112 -8.09 -10.17 -7.64
CA ALA A 112 -9.47 -10.58 -7.36
C ALA A 112 -10.11 -9.68 -6.28
N ALA A 113 -9.40 -9.41 -5.19
CA ALA A 113 -9.87 -8.50 -4.14
C ALA A 113 -10.08 -7.08 -4.68
N GLY A 114 -9.17 -6.59 -5.50
CA GLY A 114 -9.29 -5.27 -6.16
C GLY A 114 -10.51 -5.19 -7.07
N ALA A 115 -10.80 -6.23 -7.85
CA ALA A 115 -11.98 -6.30 -8.71
C ALA A 115 -13.29 -6.28 -7.89
N VAL A 116 -13.37 -7.11 -6.84
CA VAL A 116 -14.55 -7.15 -5.95
C VAL A 116 -14.77 -5.81 -5.24
N LEU A 117 -13.70 -5.21 -4.70
CA LEU A 117 -13.78 -3.89 -4.05
C LEU A 117 -14.18 -2.80 -5.03
N SER A 118 -13.68 -2.82 -6.26
CA SER A 118 -14.03 -1.84 -7.29
C SER A 118 -15.51 -1.93 -7.67
N LEU A 119 -16.06 -3.14 -7.78
CA LEU A 119 -17.49 -3.35 -8.01
C LEU A 119 -18.34 -2.87 -6.83
N ALA A 120 -17.93 -3.22 -5.61
CA ALA A 120 -18.63 -2.79 -4.39
C ALA A 120 -18.64 -1.26 -4.24
N ILE A 121 -17.49 -0.58 -4.45
CA ILE A 121 -17.38 0.87 -4.41
C ILE A 121 -18.18 1.52 -5.54
N GLY A 122 -18.20 0.90 -6.74
CA GLY A 122 -19.01 1.36 -7.86
C GLY A 122 -20.51 1.34 -7.54
N ALA A 123 -21.00 0.22 -7.02
CA ALA A 123 -22.40 0.06 -6.61
C ALA A 123 -22.81 0.99 -5.44
N LEU A 124 -21.94 1.12 -4.43
CA LEU A 124 -22.16 2.05 -3.33
C LEU A 124 -22.15 3.51 -3.77
N GLY A 125 -21.33 3.86 -4.74
CA GLY A 125 -21.23 5.21 -5.30
C GLY A 125 -22.44 5.64 -6.14
N GLU A 126 -23.36 4.73 -6.48
CA GLU A 126 -24.64 5.06 -7.09
C GLU A 126 -25.66 5.57 -6.06
N VAL A 127 -25.51 5.17 -4.80
CA VAL A 127 -26.45 5.50 -3.72
C VAL A 127 -25.87 6.54 -2.76
N LEU A 128 -24.56 6.54 -2.55
CA LEU A 128 -23.87 7.41 -1.61
C LEU A 128 -22.95 8.41 -2.35
N ASP A 129 -22.72 9.56 -1.73
CA ASP A 129 -21.70 10.49 -2.23
C ASP A 129 -20.33 9.80 -2.25
N TYR A 130 -19.63 9.90 -3.39
CA TYR A 130 -18.30 9.31 -3.58
C TYR A 130 -17.28 9.73 -2.51
N ARG A 131 -17.40 10.94 -1.96
CA ARG A 131 -16.53 11.41 -0.87
C ARG A 131 -16.72 10.60 0.39
N LEU A 132 -17.97 10.38 0.77
CA LEU A 132 -18.31 9.57 1.95
C LEU A 132 -17.92 8.11 1.74
N CYS A 133 -18.19 7.56 0.55
CA CYS A 133 -17.84 6.19 0.21
C CYS A 133 -16.33 5.94 0.34
N MET A 134 -15.49 6.80 -0.24
CA MET A 134 -14.03 6.70 -0.14
C MET A 134 -13.54 6.86 1.32
N THR A 135 -14.10 7.80 2.07
CA THR A 135 -13.72 7.99 3.48
C THR A 135 -14.07 6.78 4.34
N ILE A 136 -15.27 6.23 4.18
CA ILE A 136 -15.71 5.02 4.92
C ILE A 136 -14.83 3.82 4.56
N CYS A 137 -14.61 3.58 3.27
CA CYS A 137 -13.74 2.49 2.81
C CYS A 137 -12.31 2.64 3.34
N GLY A 138 -11.72 3.84 3.27
CA GLY A 138 -10.38 4.12 3.81
C GLY A 138 -10.29 3.88 5.32
N LEU A 139 -11.29 4.30 6.08
CA LEU A 139 -11.34 4.05 7.53
C LEU A 139 -11.48 2.56 7.86
N ILE A 140 -12.29 1.82 7.10
CA ILE A 140 -12.41 0.36 7.27
C ILE A 140 -11.08 -0.33 6.99
N VAL A 141 -10.43 -0.01 5.87
CA VAL A 141 -9.14 -0.59 5.50
C VAL A 141 -8.07 -0.24 6.55
N MET A 142 -8.04 1.01 7.02
CA MET A 142 -7.14 1.44 8.09
C MET A 142 -7.36 0.66 9.38
N ALA A 143 -8.63 0.46 9.79
CA ALA A 143 -8.96 -0.31 10.99
C ALA A 143 -8.58 -1.79 10.87
N VAL A 144 -8.86 -2.41 9.71
CA VAL A 144 -8.48 -3.81 9.42
C VAL A 144 -6.96 -3.96 9.40
N CYS A 145 -6.23 -3.05 8.75
CA CYS A 145 -4.78 -3.04 8.73
C CYS A 145 -4.21 -2.91 10.15
N TRP A 146 -4.72 -1.96 10.93
CA TRP A 146 -4.30 -1.76 12.32
C TRP A 146 -4.54 -3.00 13.18
N LEU A 147 -5.74 -3.58 13.10
CA LEU A 147 -6.11 -4.79 13.85
C LEU A 147 -5.23 -5.98 13.45
N THR A 148 -5.05 -6.22 12.15
CA THR A 148 -4.25 -7.34 11.65
C THR A 148 -2.79 -7.23 12.04
N VAL A 149 -2.19 -6.03 11.86
CA VAL A 149 -0.79 -5.80 12.22
C VAL A 149 -0.59 -5.85 13.73
N PHE A 150 -1.55 -5.33 14.51
CA PHE A 150 -1.46 -5.36 15.97
C PHE A 150 -1.58 -6.79 16.52
N LEU A 151 -2.53 -7.58 16.03
CA LEU A 151 -2.71 -8.98 16.43
C LEU A 151 -1.51 -9.86 16.04
N ARG A 152 -0.88 -9.58 14.91
CA ARG A 152 0.22 -10.39 14.37
C ARG A 152 1.59 -9.70 14.50
N ARG A 153 1.71 -8.65 15.32
CA ARG A 153 2.93 -7.82 15.41
C ARG A 153 4.20 -8.63 15.66
N ARG A 154 4.14 -9.67 16.50
CA ARG A 154 5.29 -10.55 16.78
C ARG A 154 5.76 -11.29 15.53
N GLN A 155 4.83 -11.87 14.77
CA GLN A 155 5.14 -12.60 13.53
C GLN A 155 5.68 -11.67 12.45
N VAL A 156 5.08 -10.49 12.30
CA VAL A 156 5.54 -9.48 11.33
C VAL A 156 6.94 -8.96 11.70
N GLN A 157 7.21 -8.75 12.98
CA GLN A 157 8.54 -8.35 13.45
C GLN A 157 9.58 -9.44 13.17
N LEU A 158 9.28 -10.72 13.43
CA LEU A 158 10.17 -11.83 13.12
C LEU A 158 10.56 -11.84 11.63
N VAL A 159 9.59 -11.79 10.73
CA VAL A 159 9.83 -11.79 9.27
C VAL A 159 10.67 -10.57 8.81
N LEU A 160 10.53 -9.42 9.49
CA LEU A 160 11.27 -8.21 9.14
C LEU A 160 12.67 -8.13 9.76
N THR A 161 12.90 -8.86 10.87
CA THR A 161 14.14 -8.79 11.66
C THR A 161 14.99 -10.07 11.55
N ASP A 162 14.38 -11.23 11.23
CA ASP A 162 15.10 -12.49 11.12
C ASP A 162 16.09 -12.51 9.96
N ARG A 163 17.32 -12.82 10.28
CA ARG A 163 18.34 -13.23 9.31
C ARG A 163 18.05 -14.69 8.93
N PRO A 164 17.94 -15.01 7.63
CA PRO A 164 17.88 -16.41 7.21
C PRO A 164 19.22 -17.08 7.57
N GLY A 165 19.24 -17.82 8.64
CA GLY A 165 20.44 -18.53 9.12
C GLY A 165 20.38 -18.96 10.58
N GLU A 166 19.52 -18.38 11.42
CA GLU A 166 19.50 -18.70 12.86
C GLU A 166 18.39 -19.67 13.31
N THR A 167 17.47 -20.04 12.43
CA THR A 167 16.36 -20.96 12.79
C THR A 167 16.11 -22.04 11.73
N GLN A 168 17.18 -22.60 11.16
CA GLN A 168 17.04 -23.92 10.55
C GLN A 168 17.44 -24.93 11.62
N PRO A 169 16.50 -25.65 12.30
CA PRO A 169 16.88 -26.82 13.05
C PRO A 169 17.46 -27.81 12.03
N ASP A 170 18.68 -28.26 12.30
CA ASP A 170 19.34 -29.34 11.56
C ASP A 170 18.36 -30.50 11.40
N THR A 171 17.80 -30.65 10.21
CA THR A 171 17.14 -31.91 9.83
C THR A 171 18.24 -32.90 9.56
N PRO A 172 18.36 -34.00 10.35
CA PRO A 172 19.33 -35.04 10.08
C PRO A 172 19.00 -35.69 8.72
N GLN A 173 20.08 -35.97 7.98
CA GLN A 173 20.08 -36.65 6.69
C GLN A 173 19.50 -38.06 6.78
#